data_4ccbad8f9e5e8fc59a7dd61394e7d8dd
#
_entry.id   4ccbad8f9e5e8fc59a7dd61394e7d8dd
#
_cell.length_a   1.000
_cell.length_b   1.000
_cell.length_c   1.000
_cell.angle_alpha   90.00
_cell.angle_beta   90.00
_cell.angle_gamma   90.00
#
_symmetry.space_group_name_H-M   'P 1'
#
loop_
_entity.id
_entity.type
_entity.pdbx_description
1 polymer ?
#
loop_
_entity_poly.entity_id
_entity_poly.type
_entity_poly.pdbx_seq_one_letter_code
_entity_poly.pdbx_strand_id
1 'polypeptide(L)'
;MNILAIIPARAGSKGVPNKNIRLLGQHPLVYYSIKNALQSKYITDVIISTDSNPVRIIAQQMGAKVHWRDAELAGDEVTLDAVIYDAIPTDKQWDYVITMQPTSPTLRSEERRVGK
;
A
#
# COMPACT_ATOMS: atom_id res chain seq x y z
N MET A 1 10.06 -15.57 -10.11
CA MET A 1 9.31 -15.53 -8.84
C MET A 1 8.43 -14.28 -8.81
N ASN A 2 7.18 -14.44 -8.45
CA ASN A 2 6.24 -13.32 -8.38
C ASN A 2 6.12 -12.84 -6.94
N ILE A 3 6.59 -11.64 -6.67
CA ILE A 3 6.54 -11.03 -5.33
C ILE A 3 5.74 -9.75 -5.42
N LEU A 4 4.60 -9.70 -4.74
CA LEU A 4 3.70 -8.57 -4.75
C LEU A 4 3.86 -7.77 -3.46
N ALA A 5 4.03 -6.46 -3.59
CA ALA A 5 3.94 -5.55 -2.45
C ALA A 5 2.59 -4.83 -2.50
N ILE A 6 1.84 -4.88 -1.41
CA ILE A 6 0.59 -4.16 -1.27
C ILE A 6 0.78 -3.09 -0.20
N ILE A 7 0.47 -1.86 -0.58
CA ILE A 7 0.58 -0.70 0.32
C ILE A 7 -0.84 -0.22 0.62
N PRO A 8 -1.39 -0.54 1.81
CA PRO A 8 -2.69 -0.02 2.19
C PRO A 8 -2.57 1.43 2.65
N ALA A 9 -3.35 2.31 2.05
CA ALA A 9 -3.27 3.75 2.31
C ALA A 9 -4.65 4.39 2.17
N ARG A 10 -5.48 4.25 3.20
CA ARG A 10 -6.83 4.83 3.18
C ARG A 10 -6.80 6.33 3.42
N ALA A 11 -7.86 7.02 2.97
CA ALA A 11 -7.98 8.47 3.12
C ALA A 11 -8.10 8.89 4.57
N GLY A 12 -8.90 8.17 5.36
CA GLY A 12 -9.10 8.46 6.77
C GLY A 12 -8.29 7.51 7.65
N SER A 13 -7.85 8.00 8.78
CA SER A 13 -7.18 7.19 9.78
C SER A 13 -7.65 7.65 11.15
N LYS A 14 -7.92 6.72 12.04
CA LYS A 14 -8.39 7.04 13.38
C LYS A 14 -7.37 7.92 14.08
N GLY A 15 -7.76 9.12 14.46
CA GLY A 15 -6.91 10.08 15.13
C GLY A 15 -6.02 10.94 14.23
N VAL A 16 -5.76 10.54 12.99
CA VAL A 16 -4.91 11.32 12.08
C VAL A 16 -5.51 11.27 10.66
N PRO A 17 -6.45 12.18 10.35
CA PRO A 17 -7.00 12.26 8.99
C PRO A 17 -5.91 12.53 7.96
N ASN A 18 -6.01 11.86 6.81
CA ASN A 18 -5.08 12.06 5.70
C ASN A 18 -3.60 11.82 6.07
N LYS A 19 -3.37 10.87 6.98
CA LYS A 19 -2.02 10.52 7.43
C LYS A 19 -1.09 10.22 6.26
N ASN A 20 -1.58 9.55 5.23
CA ASN A 20 -0.74 9.06 4.12
C ASN A 20 -0.28 10.16 3.17
N ILE A 21 -0.92 11.32 3.18
CA ILE A 21 -0.49 12.47 2.38
C ILE A 21 0.18 13.55 3.21
N ARG A 22 0.34 13.32 4.51
CA ARG A 22 1.04 14.24 5.39
C ARG A 22 2.51 14.29 5.01
N LEU A 23 3.05 15.49 4.90
CA LEU A 23 4.44 15.66 4.47
C LEU A 23 5.42 15.21 5.54
N LEU A 24 6.44 14.49 5.09
CA LEU A 24 7.63 14.20 5.87
C LEU A 24 8.81 14.71 5.05
N GLY A 25 9.37 15.85 5.44
CA GLY A 25 10.30 16.56 4.60
C GLY A 25 9.58 17.14 3.38
N GLN A 26 10.03 16.81 2.18
CA GLN A 26 9.49 17.34 0.94
C GLN A 26 8.41 16.46 0.30
N HIS A 27 8.16 15.27 0.86
CA HIS A 27 7.27 14.29 0.24
C HIS A 27 6.22 13.78 1.21
N PRO A 28 5.03 13.38 0.70
CA PRO A 28 4.03 12.73 1.54
C PRO A 28 4.55 11.40 2.10
N LEU A 29 3.99 10.99 3.22
CA LEU A 29 4.39 9.76 3.89
C LEU A 29 4.30 8.54 2.96
N VAL A 30 3.21 8.43 2.19
CA VAL A 30 3.01 7.32 1.26
C VAL A 30 4.08 7.26 0.17
N TYR A 31 4.65 8.39 -0.20
CA TYR A 31 5.71 8.45 -1.21
C TYR A 31 6.89 7.54 -0.86
N TYR A 32 7.29 7.54 0.40
CA TYR A 32 8.45 6.76 0.83
C TYR A 32 8.19 5.27 0.75
N SER A 33 6.98 4.82 1.10
CA SER A 33 6.62 3.41 0.98
C SER A 33 6.60 2.96 -0.47
N ILE A 34 6.03 3.77 -1.35
CA ILE A 34 5.99 3.46 -2.79
C ILE A 34 7.39 3.42 -3.36
N LYS A 35 8.22 4.41 -3.03
CA LYS A 35 9.60 4.48 -3.52
C LYS A 35 10.38 3.25 -3.07
N ASN A 36 10.29 2.88 -1.80
CA ASN A 36 11.01 1.73 -1.28
C ASN A 36 10.57 0.44 -1.98
N ALA A 37 9.27 0.27 -2.22
CA ALA A 37 8.76 -0.91 -2.91
C ALA A 37 9.25 -0.97 -4.36
N LEU A 38 9.20 0.15 -5.08
CA LEU A 38 9.61 0.21 -6.47
C LEU A 38 11.11 0.03 -6.65
N GLN A 39 11.91 0.42 -5.67
CA GLN A 39 13.36 0.28 -5.73
C GLN A 39 13.87 -1.10 -5.31
N SER A 40 13.00 -1.92 -4.73
CA SER A 40 13.39 -3.26 -4.32
C SER A 40 13.61 -4.15 -5.53
N LYS A 41 14.75 -4.80 -5.59
CA LYS A 41 15.06 -5.71 -6.69
C LYS A 41 14.31 -7.05 -6.59
N TYR A 42 13.71 -7.33 -5.46
CA TYR A 42 12.97 -8.59 -5.25
C TYR A 42 11.49 -8.46 -5.51
N ILE A 43 10.93 -7.26 -5.37
CA ILE A 43 9.50 -7.03 -5.58
C ILE A 43 9.23 -6.88 -7.06
N THR A 44 8.32 -7.70 -7.60
CA THR A 44 7.99 -7.69 -9.03
C THR A 44 6.81 -6.80 -9.35
N ASP A 45 5.90 -6.60 -8.40
CA ASP A 45 4.69 -5.79 -8.59
C ASP A 45 4.38 -5.00 -7.34
N VAL A 46 3.90 -3.78 -7.52
CA VAL A 46 3.52 -2.90 -6.41
C VAL A 46 2.09 -2.41 -6.65
N ILE A 47 1.22 -2.62 -5.66
CA ILE A 47 -0.18 -2.18 -5.71
C ILE A 47 -0.47 -1.34 -4.48
N ILE A 48 -1.09 -0.18 -4.72
CA ILE A 48 -1.56 0.69 -3.66
C ILE A 48 -3.06 0.47 -3.49
N SER A 49 -3.49 0.03 -2.31
CA SER A 49 -4.91 -0.12 -1.99
C SER A 49 -5.38 1.15 -1.29
N THR A 50 -6.23 1.93 -1.94
CA THR A 50 -6.60 3.24 -1.41
C THR A 50 -8.01 3.66 -1.82
N ASP A 51 -8.62 4.49 -0.99
CA ASP A 51 -9.84 5.23 -1.29
C ASP A 51 -9.57 6.74 -1.34
N SER A 52 -8.31 7.14 -1.41
CA SER A 52 -7.88 8.53 -1.42
C SER A 52 -7.44 8.95 -2.83
N ASN A 53 -8.07 10.00 -3.39
CA ASN A 53 -7.66 10.52 -4.68
C ASN A 53 -6.23 11.09 -4.67
N PRO A 54 -5.80 11.85 -3.67
CA PRO A 54 -4.40 12.29 -3.62
C PRO A 54 -3.40 11.14 -3.61
N VAL A 55 -3.67 10.08 -2.85
CA VAL A 55 -2.79 8.89 -2.82
C VAL A 55 -2.77 8.22 -4.19
N ARG A 56 -3.94 8.07 -4.82
CA ARG A 56 -4.04 7.48 -6.16
C ARG A 56 -3.19 8.23 -7.17
N ILE A 57 -3.26 9.54 -7.16
CA ILE A 57 -2.49 10.38 -8.08
C ILE A 57 -0.99 10.20 -7.85
N ILE A 58 -0.56 10.22 -6.60
CA ILE A 58 0.86 10.04 -6.26
C ILE A 58 1.34 8.67 -6.74
N ALA A 59 0.57 7.61 -6.49
CA ALA A 59 0.94 6.25 -6.88
C ALA A 59 1.06 6.13 -8.41
N GLN A 60 0.11 6.68 -9.15
CA GLN A 60 0.13 6.64 -10.61
C GLN A 60 1.31 7.41 -11.18
N GLN A 61 1.64 8.56 -10.62
CA GLN A 61 2.79 9.34 -11.06
C GLN A 61 4.10 8.61 -10.81
N MET A 62 4.17 7.79 -9.78
CA MET A 62 5.38 7.03 -9.46
C MET A 62 5.48 5.70 -10.22
N GLY A 63 4.43 5.32 -10.95
CA GLY A 63 4.43 4.09 -11.73
C GLY A 63 3.92 2.85 -11.00
N ALA A 64 3.30 3.01 -9.85
CA ALA A 64 2.68 1.90 -9.13
C ALA A 64 1.25 1.68 -9.61
N LYS A 65 0.75 0.47 -9.46
CA LYS A 65 -0.64 0.15 -9.75
C LYS A 65 -1.53 0.58 -8.59
N VAL A 66 -2.76 0.94 -8.90
CA VAL A 66 -3.73 1.33 -7.88
C VAL A 66 -4.89 0.37 -7.88
N HIS A 67 -5.24 -0.15 -6.71
CA HIS A 67 -6.48 -0.87 -6.48
C HIS A 67 -7.38 0.03 -5.66
N TRP A 68 -8.51 0.45 -6.24
CA TRP A 68 -9.44 1.33 -5.54
C TRP A 68 -10.18 0.53 -4.48
N ARG A 69 -10.12 1.01 -3.25
CA ARG A 69 -10.75 0.34 -2.12
C ARG A 69 -12.20 0.78 -2.00
N ASP A 70 -13.13 -0.19 -1.96
CA ASP A 70 -14.53 0.11 -1.75
C ASP A 70 -14.77 0.70 -0.37
N ALA A 71 -15.86 1.48 -0.24
CA ALA A 71 -16.21 2.11 1.02
C ALA A 71 -16.34 1.10 2.16
N GLU A 72 -16.80 -0.10 1.89
CA GLU A 72 -16.93 -1.17 2.88
C GLU A 72 -15.58 -1.59 3.46
N LEU A 73 -14.50 -1.44 2.70
CA LEU A 73 -13.16 -1.81 3.13
C LEU A 73 -12.33 -0.62 3.57
N ALA A 74 -12.92 0.58 3.63
CA ALA A 74 -12.24 1.78 4.04
C ALA A 74 -12.50 2.17 5.50
N GLY A 75 -13.39 1.46 6.19
CA GLY A 75 -13.75 1.75 7.57
C GLY A 75 -12.69 1.35 8.59
N ASP A 76 -12.79 1.91 9.79
CA ASP A 76 -11.83 1.63 10.87
C ASP A 76 -11.91 0.21 11.40
N GLU A 77 -13.06 -0.45 11.22
CA GLU A 77 -13.29 -1.80 11.75
C GLU A 77 -12.88 -2.91 10.80
N VAL A 78 -12.47 -2.57 9.59
CA VAL A 78 -12.05 -3.55 8.60
C VAL A 78 -10.65 -4.04 8.94
N THR A 79 -10.46 -5.36 8.93
CA THR A 79 -9.15 -5.94 9.23
C THR A 79 -8.17 -5.69 8.08
N LEU A 80 -6.89 -5.61 8.42
CA LEU A 80 -5.84 -5.47 7.43
C LEU A 80 -5.85 -6.66 6.46
N ASP A 81 -6.08 -7.87 6.96
CA ASP A 81 -6.11 -9.05 6.11
C ASP A 81 -7.19 -8.97 5.04
N ALA A 82 -8.39 -8.47 5.37
CA ALA A 82 -9.46 -8.30 4.39
C ALA A 82 -9.05 -7.32 3.29
N VAL A 83 -8.39 -6.22 3.66
CA VAL A 83 -7.91 -5.22 2.71
C VAL A 83 -6.86 -5.82 1.77
N ILE A 84 -5.94 -6.59 2.32
CA ILE A 84 -4.87 -7.19 1.53
C ILE A 84 -5.45 -8.22 0.54
N TYR A 85 -6.31 -9.11 1.01
CA TYR A 85 -6.92 -10.11 0.12
C TYR A 85 -7.72 -9.47 -1.01
N ASP A 86 -8.43 -8.38 -0.72
CA ASP A 86 -9.20 -7.66 -1.74
C ASP A 86 -8.30 -7.12 -2.86
N ALA A 87 -7.07 -6.72 -2.53
CA ALA A 87 -6.15 -6.10 -3.48
C ALA A 87 -5.32 -7.10 -4.27
N ILE A 88 -5.29 -8.37 -3.89
CA ILE A 88 -4.46 -9.37 -4.58
C ILE A 88 -5.06 -9.71 -5.94
N PRO A 89 -4.33 -9.44 -7.05
CA PRO A 89 -4.81 -9.85 -8.37
C PRO A 89 -4.89 -11.37 -8.49
N THR A 90 -5.91 -11.84 -9.19
CA THR A 90 -6.14 -13.27 -9.37
C THR A 90 -5.65 -13.79 -10.71
N ASP A 91 -5.02 -12.96 -11.52
CA ASP A 91 -4.57 -13.30 -12.87
C ASP A 91 -3.24 -14.04 -12.91
N LYS A 92 -2.56 -14.13 -11.78
CA LYS A 92 -1.34 -14.94 -11.66
C LYS A 92 -1.14 -15.42 -10.24
N GLN A 93 -0.23 -16.38 -10.08
CA GLN A 93 0.11 -16.89 -8.75
C GLN A 93 1.24 -16.07 -8.15
N TRP A 94 1.10 -15.79 -6.87
CA TRP A 94 2.10 -15.03 -6.11
C TRP A 94 2.87 -15.96 -5.19
N ASP A 95 4.19 -15.86 -5.24
CA ASP A 95 5.05 -16.61 -4.33
C ASP A 95 5.07 -15.95 -2.96
N TYR A 96 5.07 -14.62 -2.94
CA TYR A 96 5.02 -13.84 -1.70
C TYR A 96 4.14 -12.63 -1.90
N VAL A 97 3.43 -12.26 -0.84
CA VAL A 97 2.71 -10.99 -0.76
C VAL A 97 3.22 -10.26 0.46
N ILE A 98 3.79 -9.09 0.24
CA ILE A 98 4.38 -8.27 1.28
C ILE A 98 3.46 -7.09 1.55
N THR A 99 3.14 -6.85 2.81
CA THR A 99 2.37 -5.67 3.22
C THR A 99 3.33 -4.59 3.70
N MET A 100 3.25 -3.42 3.09
CA MET A 100 4.10 -2.29 3.45
C MET A 100 3.22 -1.11 3.84
N GLN A 101 3.08 -0.87 5.12
CA GLN A 101 2.27 0.26 5.59
C GLN A 101 3.06 1.56 5.48
N PRO A 102 2.40 2.68 5.10
CA PRO A 102 3.05 3.97 5.09
C PRO A 102 3.50 4.36 6.51
N THR A 103 4.80 4.43 6.69
CA THR A 103 5.41 4.79 7.97
C THR A 103 6.59 5.73 7.72
N SER A 104 7.12 6.30 8.79
CA SER A 104 8.32 7.12 8.70
C SER A 104 9.47 6.31 8.06
N PRO A 105 10.32 6.93 7.23
CA PRO A 105 11.46 6.23 6.63
C PRO A 105 12.42 5.61 7.64
N THR A 106 12.37 6.04 8.90
CA THR A 106 13.21 5.48 9.96
C THR A 106 12.62 4.24 10.61
N LEU A 107 11.36 3.90 10.28
CA LEU A 107 10.69 2.73 10.81
C LEU A 107 10.68 1.61 9.79
N ARG A 108 10.69 0.38 10.29
CA ARG A 108 10.57 -0.78 9.42
C ARG A 108 9.16 -0.94 8.90
N SER A 109 9.06 -1.33 7.64
CA SER A 109 7.79 -1.79 7.09
C SER A 109 7.48 -3.18 7.64
N GLU A 110 6.20 -3.44 7.89
CA GLU A 110 5.76 -4.79 8.21
C GLU A 110 5.75 -5.64 6.96
N GLU A 111 6.24 -6.85 7.09
CA GLU A 111 6.22 -7.82 6.01
C GLU A 111 5.41 -9.03 6.42
N ARG A 112 4.57 -9.50 5.51
CA ARG A 112 3.79 -10.71 5.71
C ARG A 112 4.00 -11.64 4.55
N ARG A 113 4.30 -12.89 4.87
CA ARG A 113 4.36 -13.93 3.88
C ARG A 113 2.98 -14.59 3.80
N VAL A 114 2.40 -14.56 2.62
CA VAL A 114 1.11 -15.20 2.38
C VAL A 114 1.37 -16.55 1.73
N GLY A 115 0.91 -17.61 2.37
CA GLY A 115 1.04 -18.96 1.84
C GLY A 115 0.29 -19.13 0.53
N LYS A 116 0.74 -20.08 -0.23
CA LYS A 116 0.09 -20.42 -1.49
C LYS A 116 -1.23 -21.13 -1.26
#